data_26762ecbb4b95d019c5a3813c2ad1791
#
_entry.id   26762ecbb4b95d019c5a3813c2ad1791
#
_cell.length_a   1.000
_cell.length_b   1.000
_cell.length_c   1.000
_cell.angle_alpha   90.00
_cell.angle_beta   90.00
_cell.angle_gamma   90.00
#
_symmetry.space_group_name_H-M   'P 1'
#
loop_
_entity.id
_entity.type
_entity.pdbx_description
1 polymer ?
#
loop_
_entity_poly.entity_id
_entity_poly.type
_entity_poly.pdbx_seq_one_letter_code
_entity_poly.pdbx_strand_id
1 'polypeptide(L)'
;MGYGTYVAPNRLLISASYKKDYAKHFGSEVGLIYEGMNIGYAGGYSCTRYSYIMTGNVVGDYGSNNLIFIPESREALDKWTFADYGGYTAEAQKNDFWNYINQDDYLKNHKGEYAERGGAVMPWHHQLDFKFNQNFYLNVAGQKNTLQFGVDIKNLANLLNSSWGLYKTVNNMSLLKYDAKKNAYQFQKNGKEVLSKTYTNLTSFNSTYSIQFSIRYIFN
;
A
#
# COMPACT_ATOMS: atom_id res chain seq x y z
N MET A 1 -1.11 8.32 22.67
CA MET A 1 -1.10 6.89 22.24
C MET A 1 -1.08 6.85 20.73
N GLY A 2 -0.33 5.92 20.11
CA GLY A 2 -0.28 5.80 18.65
C GLY A 2 -0.81 4.46 18.19
N TYR A 3 -1.10 4.35 16.90
CA TYR A 3 -1.60 3.11 16.28
C TYR A 3 -0.44 2.19 15.86
N GLY A 4 -0.69 0.89 15.92
CA GLY A 4 0.25 -0.11 15.39
C GLY A 4 0.27 -0.10 13.85
N THR A 5 1.44 -0.32 13.27
CA THR A 5 1.67 -0.26 11.81
C THR A 5 0.84 -1.30 11.01
N TYR A 6 0.45 -2.41 11.65
CA TYR A 6 -0.30 -3.50 11.02
C TYR A 6 -1.77 -3.57 11.42
N VAL A 7 -2.27 -2.59 12.16
CA VAL A 7 -3.69 -2.51 12.51
C VAL A 7 -4.47 -2.01 11.30
N ALA A 8 -5.11 -2.92 10.57
CA ALA A 8 -5.97 -2.56 9.45
C ALA A 8 -7.26 -1.91 9.99
N PRO A 9 -7.57 -0.65 9.64
CA PRO A 9 -8.80 -0.02 10.09
C PRO A 9 -10.04 -0.65 9.44
N ASN A 10 -9.92 -1.10 8.20
CA ASN A 10 -11.01 -1.71 7.46
C ASN A 10 -10.51 -2.87 6.62
N ARG A 11 -11.29 -3.96 6.62
CA ARG A 11 -11.08 -5.13 5.76
C ARG A 11 -12.43 -5.73 5.38
N LEU A 12 -12.60 -6.01 4.10
CA LEU A 12 -13.76 -6.69 3.54
C LEU A 12 -13.28 -7.94 2.80
N LEU A 13 -13.83 -9.09 3.14
CA LEU A 13 -13.56 -10.36 2.46
C LEU A 13 -14.89 -10.96 2.00
N ILE A 14 -14.99 -11.24 0.71
CA ILE A 14 -16.16 -11.89 0.10
C ILE A 14 -15.67 -13.09 -0.68
N SER A 15 -16.33 -14.24 -0.50
CA SER A 15 -16.06 -15.44 -1.29
C SER A 15 -17.35 -16.03 -1.84
N ALA A 16 -17.27 -16.52 -3.06
CA ALA A 16 -18.36 -17.26 -3.71
C ALA A 16 -17.77 -18.47 -4.44
N SER A 17 -18.44 -19.61 -4.33
CA SER A 17 -18.06 -20.80 -5.08
C SER A 17 -19.29 -21.51 -5.63
N TYR A 18 -19.13 -22.13 -6.79
CA TYR A 18 -20.14 -22.93 -7.43
C TYR A 18 -19.51 -24.22 -7.95
N LYS A 19 -20.11 -25.36 -7.61
CA LYS A 19 -19.73 -26.69 -8.08
C LYS A 19 -20.88 -27.38 -8.76
N LYS A 20 -20.61 -28.01 -9.91
CA LYS A 20 -21.59 -28.80 -10.65
C LYS A 20 -20.93 -30.07 -11.17
N ASP A 21 -21.54 -31.21 -10.84
CA ASP A 21 -21.21 -32.50 -11.45
C ASP A 21 -22.13 -32.75 -12.64
N TYR A 22 -21.60 -33.28 -13.74
CA TYR A 22 -22.35 -33.54 -14.97
C TYR A 22 -21.80 -34.76 -15.73
N ALA A 23 -22.60 -35.30 -16.60
CA ALA A 23 -22.26 -36.45 -17.46
C ALA A 23 -21.65 -37.64 -16.70
N LYS A 24 -21.99 -37.84 -15.42
CA LYS A 24 -21.51 -38.91 -14.51
C LYS A 24 -19.98 -38.93 -14.25
N HIS A 25 -19.18 -38.36 -15.15
CA HIS A 25 -17.73 -38.47 -15.13
C HIS A 25 -17.01 -37.12 -14.96
N PHE A 26 -17.74 -36.03 -14.87
CA PHE A 26 -17.17 -34.69 -14.84
C PHE A 26 -17.75 -33.87 -13.68
N GLY A 27 -16.89 -32.99 -13.12
CA GLY A 27 -17.34 -32.00 -12.18
C GLY A 27 -16.50 -30.74 -12.36
N SER A 28 -17.15 -29.59 -12.48
CA SER A 28 -16.50 -28.29 -12.54
C SER A 28 -16.77 -27.51 -11.27
N GLU A 29 -15.77 -26.81 -10.79
CA GLU A 29 -15.85 -25.93 -9.64
C GLU A 29 -15.23 -24.57 -9.99
N VAL A 30 -15.97 -23.50 -9.73
CA VAL A 30 -15.53 -22.12 -9.91
C VAL A 30 -15.56 -21.43 -8.56
N GLY A 31 -14.51 -20.70 -8.22
CA GLY A 31 -14.42 -19.89 -7.02
C GLY A 31 -13.96 -18.46 -7.33
N LEU A 32 -14.52 -17.51 -6.62
CA LEU A 32 -14.09 -16.11 -6.61
C LEU A 32 -13.86 -15.68 -5.18
N ILE A 33 -12.75 -14.98 -4.93
CA ILE A 33 -12.42 -14.39 -3.64
C ILE A 33 -12.07 -12.93 -3.90
N TYR A 34 -12.83 -12.03 -3.28
CA TYR A 34 -12.55 -10.61 -3.27
C TYR A 34 -12.05 -10.21 -1.90
N GLU A 35 -10.95 -9.48 -1.86
CA GLU A 35 -10.42 -8.83 -0.67
C GLU A 35 -10.22 -7.34 -0.92
N GLY A 36 -10.81 -6.52 -0.06
CA GLY A 36 -10.56 -5.09 0.02
C GLY A 36 -10.04 -4.73 1.41
N MET A 37 -8.89 -4.04 1.50
CA MET A 37 -8.36 -3.57 2.79
C MET A 37 -7.44 -2.38 2.63
N ASN A 38 -7.25 -1.65 3.74
CA ASN A 38 -6.23 -0.60 3.78
C ASN A 38 -4.86 -1.25 3.93
N ILE A 39 -4.08 -1.32 2.86
CA ILE A 39 -2.73 -1.88 2.85
C ILE A 39 -1.91 -1.32 1.69
N GLY A 40 -0.61 -1.18 1.92
CA GLY A 40 0.35 -0.75 0.90
C GLY A 40 1.77 -0.86 1.43
N TYR A 41 2.64 0.00 0.96
CA TYR A 41 4.05 -0.02 1.33
C TYR A 41 4.52 1.37 1.78
N ALA A 42 5.31 1.40 2.85
CA ALA A 42 5.96 2.61 3.33
C ALA A 42 7.38 2.26 3.80
N GLY A 43 8.39 3.01 3.35
CA GLY A 43 9.79 2.73 3.68
C GLY A 43 10.28 1.34 3.24
N GLY A 44 9.68 0.74 2.20
CA GLY A 44 10.02 -0.58 1.69
C GLY A 44 9.30 -1.76 2.39
N TYR A 45 8.48 -1.49 3.40
CA TYR A 45 7.76 -2.52 4.16
C TYR A 45 6.26 -2.43 3.93
N SER A 46 5.60 -3.59 3.90
CA SER A 46 4.14 -3.66 3.87
C SER A 46 3.57 -3.11 5.18
N CYS A 47 2.56 -2.27 5.09
CA CYS A 47 1.89 -1.69 6.25
C CYS A 47 0.45 -1.29 5.94
N THR A 48 -0.34 -1.11 6.98
CA THR A 48 -1.71 -0.57 6.89
C THR A 48 -1.77 0.89 7.30
N ARG A 49 -0.76 1.34 8.07
CA ARG A 49 -0.62 2.70 8.60
C ARG A 49 0.84 3.11 8.61
N TYR A 50 1.08 4.41 8.53
CA TYR A 50 2.42 4.99 8.61
C TYR A 50 2.38 6.35 9.34
N SER A 51 3.56 6.91 9.60
CA SER A 51 3.71 8.19 10.28
C SER A 51 4.48 9.16 9.40
N TYR A 52 4.10 10.41 9.42
CA TYR A 52 4.92 11.46 8.85
C TYR A 52 5.97 11.90 9.87
N ILE A 53 7.22 11.85 9.47
CA ILE A 53 8.38 12.06 10.34
C ILE A 53 9.29 13.15 9.81
N MET A 54 10.12 13.63 10.68
CA MET A 54 11.24 14.51 10.41
C MET A 54 12.54 13.81 10.82
N THR A 55 13.58 13.96 10.00
CA THR A 55 14.94 13.49 10.30
C THR A 55 15.83 14.65 10.77
N GLY A 56 16.94 14.32 11.42
CA GLY A 56 17.88 15.27 11.96
C GLY A 56 17.76 15.40 13.47
N ASN A 57 18.82 15.90 14.10
CA ASN A 57 18.91 16.03 15.54
C ASN A 57 18.25 17.34 16.01
N VAL A 58 16.95 17.32 16.28
CA VAL A 58 16.16 18.51 16.67
C VAL A 58 16.39 18.86 18.14
N VAL A 59 16.47 17.84 19.00
CA VAL A 59 16.51 18.04 20.46
C VAL A 59 17.77 17.45 21.12
N GLY A 60 18.80 17.13 20.34
CA GLY A 60 20.03 16.57 20.87
C GLY A 60 19.97 15.08 21.26
N ASP A 61 18.88 14.40 20.92
CA ASP A 61 18.59 13.00 21.29
C ASP A 61 19.13 11.97 20.28
N TYR A 62 19.85 12.42 19.24
CA TYR A 62 20.27 11.59 18.10
C TYR A 62 19.10 10.88 17.37
N GLY A 63 17.86 11.25 17.69
CA GLY A 63 16.65 10.72 17.07
C GLY A 63 16.53 11.16 15.61
N SER A 64 16.11 10.23 14.75
CA SER A 64 15.88 10.52 13.33
C SER A 64 14.41 10.31 12.92
N ASN A 65 13.51 10.10 13.88
CA ASN A 65 12.12 9.72 13.65
C ASN A 65 11.14 10.59 14.45
N ASN A 66 11.40 11.88 14.56
CA ASN A 66 10.48 12.80 15.22
C ASN A 66 9.24 13.00 14.37
N LEU A 67 8.07 12.99 15.00
CA LEU A 67 6.82 13.31 14.31
C LEU A 67 6.83 14.78 13.87
N ILE A 68 6.37 15.06 12.65
CA ILE A 68 6.33 16.44 12.16
C ILE A 68 5.20 17.23 12.82
N PHE A 69 5.43 18.53 13.04
CA PHE A 69 4.35 19.49 13.26
C PHE A 69 3.82 19.94 11.90
N ILE A 70 2.50 20.00 11.75
CA ILE A 70 1.83 20.38 10.51
C ILE A 70 1.41 21.84 10.67
N PRO A 71 1.94 22.80 9.89
CA PRO A 71 1.60 24.21 10.06
C PRO A 71 0.11 24.44 9.82
N GLU A 72 -0.48 25.28 10.66
CA GLU A 72 -1.91 25.63 10.62
C GLU A 72 -2.28 26.37 9.33
N SER A 73 -1.40 27.28 8.89
CA SER A 73 -1.61 28.13 7.72
C SER A 73 -0.30 28.37 6.96
N ARG A 74 -0.41 28.96 5.76
CA ARG A 74 0.76 29.38 4.98
C ARG A 74 1.58 30.45 5.74
N GLU A 75 0.91 31.40 6.38
CA GLU A 75 1.54 32.46 7.17
C GLU A 75 2.30 31.91 8.40
N ALA A 76 1.77 30.82 8.99
CA ALA A 76 2.47 30.10 10.07
C ALA A 76 3.74 29.41 9.53
N LEU A 77 3.67 28.78 8.36
CA LEU A 77 4.82 28.16 7.69
C LEU A 77 5.88 29.18 7.28
N ASP A 78 5.48 30.39 6.88
CA ASP A 78 6.41 31.46 6.45
C ASP A 78 7.34 31.91 7.57
N LYS A 79 6.93 31.73 8.83
CA LYS A 79 7.77 32.00 10.01
C LYS A 79 8.89 30.95 10.24
N TRP A 80 8.80 29.81 9.56
CA TRP A 80 9.81 28.77 9.68
C TRP A 80 11.04 29.11 8.83
N THR A 81 12.23 28.80 9.37
CA THR A 81 13.47 28.95 8.63
C THR A 81 13.74 27.71 7.80
N PHE A 82 13.86 27.88 6.49
CA PHE A 82 14.31 26.84 5.57
C PHE A 82 15.70 27.16 5.03
N ALA A 83 16.50 26.11 4.82
CA ALA A 83 17.83 26.24 4.24
C ALA A 83 17.84 25.79 2.78
N ASP A 84 18.43 26.58 1.91
CA ASP A 84 18.68 26.19 0.52
C ASP A 84 19.60 24.96 0.45
N TYR A 85 19.28 24.02 -0.46
CA TYR A 85 20.13 22.88 -0.74
C TYR A 85 19.94 22.39 -2.19
N GLY A 86 21.05 22.06 -2.85
CA GLY A 86 21.02 21.46 -4.19
C GLY A 86 20.18 22.24 -5.24
N GLY A 87 20.24 23.57 -5.20
CA GLY A 87 19.47 24.44 -6.08
C GLY A 87 17.97 24.56 -5.71
N TYR A 88 17.55 24.01 -4.58
CA TYR A 88 16.19 24.10 -4.08
C TYR A 88 16.10 25.19 -3.03
N THR A 89 15.53 26.33 -3.42
CA THR A 89 15.47 27.53 -2.57
C THR A 89 14.50 27.37 -1.40
N ALA A 90 14.73 28.09 -0.32
CA ALA A 90 13.87 28.09 0.87
C ALA A 90 12.40 28.43 0.52
N GLU A 91 12.17 29.39 -0.37
CA GLU A 91 10.84 29.80 -0.78
C GLU A 91 10.13 28.72 -1.62
N ALA A 92 10.85 28.11 -2.56
CA ALA A 92 10.32 26.99 -3.33
C ALA A 92 9.96 25.80 -2.42
N GLN A 93 10.81 25.49 -1.42
CA GLN A 93 10.55 24.44 -0.44
C GLN A 93 9.26 24.71 0.37
N LYS A 94 9.05 25.95 0.84
CA LYS A 94 7.84 26.33 1.57
C LYS A 94 6.58 26.18 0.71
N ASN A 95 6.65 26.62 -0.55
CA ASN A 95 5.54 26.52 -1.49
C ASN A 95 5.20 25.05 -1.76
N ASP A 96 6.19 24.22 -2.05
CA ASP A 96 5.99 22.82 -2.36
C ASP A 96 5.53 22.01 -1.13
N PHE A 97 6.07 22.32 0.06
CA PHE A 97 5.62 21.69 1.31
C PHE A 97 4.18 22.06 1.64
N TRP A 98 3.78 23.31 1.45
CA TRP A 98 2.39 23.73 1.64
C TRP A 98 1.44 23.07 0.65
N ASN A 99 1.84 22.98 -0.62
CA ASN A 99 1.09 22.27 -1.64
C ASN A 99 0.96 20.77 -1.31
N TYR A 100 2.03 20.16 -0.80
CA TYR A 100 2.02 18.78 -0.36
C TYR A 100 1.07 18.54 0.82
N ILE A 101 1.06 19.42 1.83
CA ILE A 101 0.12 19.35 2.94
C ILE A 101 -1.33 19.38 2.44
N ASN A 102 -1.64 20.25 1.50
CA ASN A 102 -3.01 20.44 1.01
C ASN A 102 -3.51 19.30 0.11
N GLN A 103 -2.62 18.58 -0.58
CA GLN A 103 -2.99 17.43 -1.42
C GLN A 103 -3.10 16.13 -0.63
N ASP A 104 -2.46 16.02 0.54
CA ASP A 104 -2.45 14.82 1.35
C ASP A 104 -3.66 14.75 2.28
N ASP A 105 -4.40 13.64 2.24
CA ASP A 105 -5.65 13.49 2.99
C ASP A 105 -5.47 13.52 4.50
N TYR A 106 -4.33 13.01 5.01
CA TYR A 106 -4.04 13.06 6.43
C TYR A 106 -3.60 14.47 6.85
N LEU A 107 -2.60 15.01 6.18
CA LEU A 107 -1.98 16.28 6.58
C LEU A 107 -2.95 17.47 6.50
N LYS A 108 -3.78 17.55 5.46
CA LYS A 108 -4.74 18.65 5.31
C LYS A 108 -5.79 18.72 6.43
N ASN A 109 -6.08 17.56 7.07
CA ASN A 109 -7.08 17.46 8.14
C ASN A 109 -6.48 17.58 9.55
N HIS A 110 -5.12 17.65 9.68
CA HIS A 110 -4.40 17.74 10.95
C HIS A 110 -3.52 18.99 11.04
N LYS A 111 -3.92 20.07 10.36
CA LYS A 111 -3.22 21.36 10.42
C LYS A 111 -3.25 21.96 11.83
N GLY A 112 -2.11 22.50 12.27
CA GLY A 112 -1.95 23.04 13.61
C GLY A 112 -1.57 21.98 14.67
N GLU A 113 -1.34 20.73 14.28
CA GLU A 113 -1.08 19.62 15.18
C GLU A 113 0.22 18.90 14.85
N TYR A 114 0.73 18.12 15.81
CA TYR A 114 1.77 17.13 15.51
C TYR A 114 1.14 15.92 14.82
N ALA A 115 1.82 15.39 13.83
CA ALA A 115 1.43 14.13 13.22
C ALA A 115 1.37 13.01 14.28
N GLU A 116 0.41 12.12 14.18
CA GLU A 116 0.28 11.00 15.11
C GLU A 116 1.13 9.80 14.63
N ARG A 117 1.64 9.03 15.59
CA ARG A 117 2.29 7.76 15.28
C ARG A 117 1.27 6.78 14.69
N GLY A 118 1.50 6.35 13.44
CA GLY A 118 0.57 5.51 12.69
C GLY A 118 -0.75 6.20 12.36
N GLY A 119 -0.80 7.54 12.36
CA GLY A 119 -2.01 8.31 12.09
C GLY A 119 -2.46 8.21 10.64
N ALA A 120 -1.53 8.27 9.69
CA ALA A 120 -1.84 8.15 8.28
C ALA A 120 -2.19 6.71 7.90
N VAL A 121 -3.31 6.54 7.18
CA VAL A 121 -3.84 5.24 6.75
C VAL A 121 -3.52 5.02 5.29
N MET A 122 -3.08 3.81 4.94
CA MET A 122 -2.89 3.42 3.54
C MET A 122 -4.23 3.43 2.80
N PRO A 123 -4.25 3.79 1.52
CA PRO A 123 -5.45 3.69 0.71
C PRO A 123 -5.95 2.25 0.60
N TRP A 124 -7.20 2.09 0.16
CA TRP A 124 -7.76 0.79 -0.12
C TRP A 124 -6.99 0.09 -1.24
N HIS A 125 -6.65 -1.16 -1.01
CA HIS A 125 -6.21 -2.11 -2.02
C HIS A 125 -7.32 -3.11 -2.27
N HIS A 126 -7.59 -3.40 -3.54
CA HIS A 126 -8.64 -4.31 -3.98
C HIS A 126 -8.02 -5.44 -4.78
N GLN A 127 -8.26 -6.67 -4.37
CA GLN A 127 -7.78 -7.87 -5.03
C GLN A 127 -8.95 -8.82 -5.33
N LEU A 128 -8.98 -9.38 -6.52
CA LEU A 128 -9.93 -10.39 -6.93
C LEU A 128 -9.15 -11.61 -7.40
N ASP A 129 -9.35 -12.73 -6.73
CA ASP A 129 -8.75 -14.02 -7.08
C ASP A 129 -9.80 -14.94 -7.68
N PHE A 130 -9.40 -15.71 -8.68
CA PHE A 130 -10.24 -16.66 -9.38
C PHE A 130 -9.64 -18.06 -9.30
N LYS A 131 -10.49 -19.04 -9.08
CA LYS A 131 -10.13 -20.46 -9.08
C LYS A 131 -11.07 -21.24 -9.97
N PHE A 132 -10.52 -22.12 -10.78
CA PHE A 132 -11.26 -23.10 -11.56
C PHE A 132 -10.65 -24.48 -11.38
N ASN A 133 -11.51 -25.47 -11.07
CA ASN A 133 -11.12 -26.88 -11.02
C ASN A 133 -12.02 -27.69 -11.95
N GLN A 134 -11.41 -28.54 -12.79
CA GLN A 134 -12.09 -29.53 -13.59
C GLN A 134 -11.76 -30.92 -13.06
N ASN A 135 -12.75 -31.65 -12.60
CA ASN A 135 -12.64 -33.00 -12.09
C ASN A 135 -13.06 -34.00 -13.18
N PHE A 136 -12.29 -35.06 -13.30
CA PHE A 136 -12.55 -36.23 -14.10
C PHE A 136 -12.69 -37.41 -13.15
N TYR A 137 -13.90 -38.00 -13.07
CA TYR A 137 -14.18 -39.11 -12.20
C TYR A 137 -13.97 -40.44 -12.94
N LEU A 138 -13.02 -41.23 -12.42
CA LEU A 138 -12.63 -42.52 -12.95
C LEU A 138 -13.00 -43.63 -11.97
N ASN A 139 -13.58 -44.72 -12.47
CA ASN A 139 -13.82 -45.89 -11.64
C ASN A 139 -12.74 -46.95 -11.94
N VAL A 140 -11.83 -47.16 -10.98
CA VAL A 140 -10.69 -48.10 -11.10
C VAL A 140 -10.85 -49.16 -10.03
N ALA A 141 -11.01 -50.44 -10.44
CA ALA A 141 -11.18 -51.55 -9.53
C ALA A 141 -12.36 -51.41 -8.51
N GLY A 142 -13.46 -50.75 -8.91
CA GLY A 142 -14.63 -50.51 -8.05
C GLY A 142 -14.48 -49.27 -7.12
N GLN A 143 -13.38 -48.59 -7.15
CA GLN A 143 -13.13 -47.36 -6.35
C GLN A 143 -13.20 -46.11 -7.22
N LYS A 144 -13.85 -45.07 -6.68
CA LYS A 144 -13.94 -43.78 -7.37
C LYS A 144 -12.62 -42.99 -7.19
N ASN A 145 -11.92 -42.81 -8.29
CA ASN A 145 -10.73 -41.98 -8.35
C ASN A 145 -11.05 -40.66 -9.07
N THR A 146 -10.33 -39.60 -8.77
CA THR A 146 -10.52 -38.30 -9.40
C THR A 146 -9.20 -37.74 -9.91
N LEU A 147 -9.17 -37.41 -11.20
CA LEU A 147 -8.11 -36.58 -11.77
C LEU A 147 -8.63 -35.15 -11.85
N GLN A 148 -7.97 -34.22 -11.17
CA GLN A 148 -8.33 -32.82 -11.11
C GLN A 148 -7.30 -31.95 -11.81
N PHE A 149 -7.76 -31.09 -12.70
CA PHE A 149 -6.99 -30.00 -13.28
C PHE A 149 -7.47 -28.68 -12.67
N GLY A 150 -6.52 -27.88 -12.18
CA GLY A 150 -6.81 -26.60 -11.55
C GLY A 150 -6.12 -25.43 -12.28
N VAL A 151 -6.82 -24.31 -12.31
CA VAL A 151 -6.29 -23.01 -12.71
C VAL A 151 -6.61 -22.03 -11.61
N ASP A 152 -5.57 -21.46 -10.98
CA ASP A 152 -5.69 -20.41 -9.97
C ASP A 152 -5.12 -19.11 -10.55
N ILE A 153 -5.92 -18.06 -10.57
CA ILE A 153 -5.50 -16.71 -11.02
C ILE A 153 -5.56 -15.79 -9.82
N LYS A 154 -4.40 -15.39 -9.33
CA LYS A 154 -4.27 -14.37 -8.31
C LYS A 154 -4.32 -13.00 -8.97
N ASN A 155 -5.04 -12.06 -8.35
CA ASN A 155 -5.23 -10.70 -8.84
C ASN A 155 -5.78 -10.65 -10.28
N LEU A 156 -6.90 -11.34 -10.51
CA LEU A 156 -7.62 -11.37 -11.80
C LEU A 156 -7.92 -9.96 -12.32
N ALA A 157 -8.23 -9.01 -11.42
CA ALA A 157 -8.50 -7.63 -11.82
C ALA A 157 -7.30 -7.01 -12.58
N ASN A 158 -6.08 -7.30 -12.15
CA ASN A 158 -4.86 -6.82 -12.82
C ASN A 158 -4.63 -7.49 -14.18
N LEU A 159 -5.05 -8.75 -14.35
CA LEU A 159 -5.00 -9.43 -15.65
C LEU A 159 -5.95 -8.78 -16.65
N LEU A 160 -7.12 -8.31 -16.20
CA LEU A 160 -8.11 -7.63 -17.04
C LEU A 160 -7.71 -6.20 -17.36
N ASN A 161 -7.09 -5.49 -16.41
CA ASN A 161 -6.60 -4.13 -16.57
C ASN A 161 -5.35 -3.94 -15.70
N SER A 162 -4.22 -3.68 -16.33
CA SER A 162 -2.91 -3.53 -15.67
C SER A 162 -2.82 -2.40 -14.62
N SER A 163 -3.79 -1.48 -14.59
CA SER A 163 -3.86 -0.42 -13.58
C SER A 163 -4.66 -0.81 -12.33
N TRP A 164 -5.37 -1.95 -12.35
CA TRP A 164 -6.17 -2.44 -11.23
C TRP A 164 -5.37 -3.36 -10.32
N GLY A 165 -5.79 -3.46 -9.06
CA GLY A 165 -5.18 -4.38 -8.11
C GLY A 165 -3.70 -4.09 -7.79
N LEU A 166 -3.24 -2.85 -8.02
CA LEU A 166 -1.88 -2.45 -7.70
C LEU A 166 -1.80 -1.94 -6.26
N TYR A 167 -0.77 -2.37 -5.54
CA TYR A 167 -0.43 -1.75 -4.26
C TYR A 167 0.05 -0.33 -4.46
N LYS A 168 -0.20 0.51 -3.46
CA LYS A 168 0.38 1.86 -3.37
C LYS A 168 1.62 1.83 -2.48
N THR A 169 2.62 2.64 -2.83
CA THR A 169 3.76 2.93 -1.97
C THR A 169 3.79 4.41 -1.63
N VAL A 170 4.10 4.71 -0.36
CA VAL A 170 4.34 6.10 0.08
C VAL A 170 5.65 6.58 -0.53
N ASN A 171 5.61 7.71 -1.22
CA ASN A 171 6.78 8.27 -1.89
C ASN A 171 7.87 8.70 -0.90
N ASN A 172 7.48 9.37 0.17
CA ASN A 172 8.38 9.73 1.25
C ASN A 172 7.59 9.99 2.55
N MET A 173 7.92 9.29 3.62
CA MET A 173 7.37 9.54 4.96
C MET A 173 8.16 10.63 5.70
N SER A 174 9.46 10.77 5.38
CA SER A 174 10.34 11.74 5.99
C SER A 174 10.26 13.06 5.21
N LEU A 175 9.22 13.86 5.51
CA LEU A 175 8.94 15.08 4.75
C LEU A 175 9.95 16.19 5.01
N LEU A 176 10.45 16.27 6.23
CA LEU A 176 11.38 17.30 6.65
C LEU A 176 12.68 16.71 7.18
N LYS A 177 13.77 17.43 6.92
CA LYS A 177 15.05 17.23 7.59
C LYS A 177 15.42 18.52 8.31
N TYR A 178 15.84 18.39 9.57
CA TYR A 178 16.39 19.52 10.32
C TYR A 178 17.93 19.55 10.19
N ASP A 179 18.45 20.68 9.74
CA ASP A 179 19.90 20.98 9.70
C ASP A 179 20.28 21.77 10.95
N ALA A 180 20.83 21.09 11.94
CA ALA A 180 21.22 21.71 13.21
C ALA A 180 22.34 22.79 13.04
N LYS A 181 23.18 22.69 12.00
CA LYS A 181 24.24 23.70 11.76
C LYS A 181 23.64 25.00 11.24
N LYS A 182 22.58 24.93 10.47
CA LYS A 182 21.89 26.09 9.90
C LYS A 182 20.68 26.54 10.73
N ASN A 183 20.31 25.75 11.74
CA ASN A 183 19.07 25.93 12.51
C ASN A 183 17.85 26.09 11.59
N ALA A 184 17.71 25.20 10.61
CA ALA A 184 16.76 25.35 9.53
C ALA A 184 16.22 24.00 9.05
N TYR A 185 15.03 24.03 8.50
CA TYR A 185 14.38 22.87 7.88
C TYR A 185 14.74 22.72 6.41
N GLN A 186 14.60 21.54 5.89
CA GLN A 186 14.71 21.21 4.47
C GLN A 186 13.53 20.29 4.12
N PHE A 187 12.70 20.68 3.14
CA PHE A 187 11.66 19.82 2.60
C PHE A 187 12.27 18.77 1.68
N GLN A 188 12.00 17.51 1.94
CA GLN A 188 12.67 16.40 1.27
C GLN A 188 12.07 16.14 -0.11
N LYS A 189 12.90 15.68 -1.03
CA LYS A 189 12.52 15.25 -2.38
C LYS A 189 12.27 13.75 -2.42
N ASN A 190 11.61 13.29 -3.48
CA ASN A 190 11.58 11.89 -3.85
C ASN A 190 12.68 11.63 -4.91
N GLY A 191 13.87 11.21 -4.46
CA GLY A 191 15.05 11.15 -5.31
C GLY A 191 15.46 12.55 -5.82
N LYS A 192 15.38 12.78 -7.13
CA LYS A 192 15.69 14.09 -7.74
C LYS A 192 14.45 14.97 -7.94
N GLU A 193 13.24 14.40 -7.83
CA GLU A 193 11.98 15.09 -8.09
C GLU A 193 11.41 15.75 -6.84
N VAL A 194 10.71 16.85 -7.03
CA VAL A 194 9.92 17.50 -5.98
C VAL A 194 8.79 16.57 -5.56
N LEU A 195 8.60 16.42 -4.26
CA LEU A 195 7.55 15.59 -3.70
C LEU A 195 6.19 16.30 -3.86
N SER A 196 5.39 15.84 -4.82
CA SER A 196 4.08 16.43 -5.15
C SER A 196 2.89 15.49 -4.91
N LYS A 197 3.14 14.19 -4.71
CA LYS A 197 2.11 13.17 -4.50
C LYS A 197 2.50 12.27 -3.35
N THR A 198 1.51 11.90 -2.55
CA THR A 198 1.71 10.98 -1.42
C THR A 198 2.08 9.58 -1.88
N TYR A 199 1.39 9.08 -2.92
CA TYR A 199 1.52 7.69 -3.35
C TYR A 199 1.89 7.56 -4.82
N THR A 200 2.63 6.48 -5.11
CA THR A 200 2.77 5.92 -6.47
C THR A 200 2.30 4.47 -6.50
N ASN A 201 2.00 3.96 -7.70
CA ASN A 201 1.70 2.55 -7.88
C ASN A 201 2.98 1.72 -7.72
N LEU A 202 2.89 0.65 -6.95
CA LEU A 202 3.97 -0.33 -6.86
C LEU A 202 3.81 -1.33 -8.00
N THR A 203 4.69 -1.25 -9.01
CA THR A 203 4.76 -2.18 -10.14
C THR A 203 5.79 -3.26 -9.85
N SER A 204 5.47 -4.18 -8.95
CA SER A 204 6.34 -5.29 -8.56
C SER A 204 5.61 -6.62 -8.71
N PHE A 205 6.34 -7.71 -8.59
CA PHE A 205 5.79 -9.06 -8.59
C PHE A 205 4.61 -9.24 -7.61
N ASN A 206 4.62 -8.54 -6.47
CA ASN A 206 3.54 -8.62 -5.48
C ASN A 206 2.25 -7.90 -5.92
N SER A 207 2.34 -6.97 -6.88
CA SER A 207 1.21 -6.17 -7.36
C SER A 207 0.60 -6.70 -8.65
N THR A 208 1.29 -7.58 -9.36
CA THR A 208 0.83 -8.11 -10.66
C THR A 208 0.07 -9.43 -10.49
N TYR A 209 -0.69 -9.79 -11.51
CA TYR A 209 -1.37 -11.09 -11.53
C TYR A 209 -0.38 -12.24 -11.64
N SER A 210 -0.79 -13.41 -11.16
CA SER A 210 -0.11 -14.67 -11.41
C SER A 210 -1.11 -15.77 -11.73
N ILE A 211 -0.71 -16.70 -12.62
CA ILE A 211 -1.52 -17.83 -13.02
C ILE A 211 -0.77 -19.11 -12.62
N GLN A 212 -1.44 -19.98 -11.92
CA GLN A 212 -0.93 -21.29 -11.51
C GLN A 212 -1.80 -22.38 -12.10
N PHE A 213 -1.16 -23.37 -12.73
CA PHE A 213 -1.79 -24.60 -13.18
C PHE A 213 -1.46 -25.71 -12.21
N SER A 214 -2.45 -26.56 -11.91
CA SER A 214 -2.26 -27.73 -11.03
C SER A 214 -2.89 -28.97 -11.61
N ILE A 215 -2.27 -30.13 -11.35
CA ILE A 215 -2.82 -31.45 -11.62
C ILE A 215 -2.78 -32.21 -10.31
N ARG A 216 -3.90 -32.80 -9.93
CA ARG A 216 -4.03 -33.59 -8.71
C ARG A 216 -4.72 -34.90 -9.02
N TYR A 217 -4.18 -36.01 -8.56
CA TYR A 217 -4.84 -37.29 -8.53
C TYR A 217 -5.29 -37.61 -7.11
N ILE A 218 -6.60 -37.91 -6.95
CA ILE A 218 -7.21 -38.20 -5.67
C ILE A 218 -7.75 -39.62 -5.77
N PHE A 219 -7.24 -40.51 -4.94
CA PHE A 219 -7.69 -41.90 -4.83
C PHE A 219 -8.41 -42.09 -3.50
N ASN A 220 -9.53 -42.82 -3.54
CA ASN A 220 -10.32 -43.17 -2.37
C ASN A 220 -10.24 -44.66 -2.11
#